data_dfd5f105fa51b597451b855b58ae69a9
#
_entry.id   dfd5f105fa51b597451b855b58ae69a9
#
_cell.length_a   1.000
_cell.length_b   1.000
_cell.length_c   1.000
_cell.angle_alpha   90.00
_cell.angle_beta   90.00
_cell.angle_gamma   90.00
#
_symmetry.space_group_name_H-M   'P 1'
#
loop_
_entity.id
_entity.type
_entity.pdbx_description
1 polymer ?
#
loop_
_entity_poly.entity_id
_entity_poly.type
_entity_poly.pdbx_seq_one_letter_code
_entity_poly.pdbx_strand_id
1 'polypeptide(L)'
;MVDSRALEPLEMVPATTADAAPIIAMRDGLARWMVANGIAQWLPGEYPVAILAREAARGEWYVRREPTGEVLAAVRLIWHDPDFWGPDEIEAGYVHGLMVAPSHRGRGLGARALAFCAERTIARGLDRQRLDTAADNRALRKYYAAQGFTELRETTLPPQFHGTDRVVLMEKPLS
;
A
#
# COMPACT_ATOMS: atom_id res chain seq x y z
N MET A 1 17.39 -27.99 -16.80
CA MET A 1 16.42 -27.21 -17.59
C MET A 1 15.79 -26.22 -16.63
N VAL A 2 16.30 -25.01 -16.62
CA VAL A 2 15.73 -23.93 -15.78
C VAL A 2 14.48 -23.46 -16.51
N ASP A 3 13.32 -23.61 -15.86
CA ASP A 3 12.03 -23.15 -16.36
C ASP A 3 12.07 -21.63 -16.53
N SER A 4 12.32 -21.21 -17.76
CA SER A 4 12.34 -19.81 -18.19
C SER A 4 10.90 -19.34 -18.38
N ARG A 5 10.07 -19.38 -17.32
CA ARG A 5 8.93 -18.48 -17.22
C ARG A 5 9.50 -17.10 -16.97
N ALA A 6 9.84 -16.42 -18.06
CA ALA A 6 10.02 -14.98 -18.03
C ALA A 6 8.85 -14.40 -17.23
N LEU A 7 9.17 -13.79 -16.10
CA LEU A 7 8.18 -13.07 -15.28
C LEU A 7 7.58 -12.02 -16.20
N GLU A 8 6.38 -12.28 -16.70
CA GLU A 8 5.62 -11.28 -17.43
C GLU A 8 5.62 -9.98 -16.62
N PRO A 9 5.78 -8.82 -17.29
CA PRO A 9 5.77 -7.55 -16.57
C PRO A 9 4.52 -7.50 -15.72
N LEU A 10 4.69 -7.27 -14.43
CA LEU A 10 3.58 -7.24 -13.47
C LEU A 10 2.83 -5.94 -13.70
N GLU A 11 1.88 -5.99 -14.59
CA GLU A 11 1.07 -4.83 -14.90
C GLU A 11 0.06 -4.60 -13.79
N MET A 12 0.27 -3.54 -13.01
CA MET A 12 -0.74 -2.99 -12.13
C MET A 12 -1.70 -2.18 -12.99
N VAL A 13 -3.00 -2.43 -12.85
CA VAL A 13 -4.04 -1.73 -13.58
C VAL A 13 -4.95 -0.96 -12.63
N PRO A 14 -5.62 0.12 -13.09
CA PRO A 14 -6.61 0.80 -12.26
C PRO A 14 -7.67 -0.17 -11.75
N ALA A 15 -7.95 -0.10 -10.46
CA ALA A 15 -9.06 -0.83 -9.85
C ALA A 15 -10.39 -0.18 -10.24
N THR A 16 -11.42 -1.00 -10.34
CA THR A 16 -12.80 -0.59 -10.52
C THR A 16 -13.59 -0.70 -9.23
N THR A 17 -14.80 -0.19 -9.19
CA THR A 17 -15.68 -0.34 -8.02
C THR A 17 -15.98 -1.82 -7.70
N ALA A 18 -15.95 -2.70 -8.71
CA ALA A 18 -16.14 -4.14 -8.54
C ALA A 18 -14.98 -4.81 -7.78
N ASP A 19 -13.79 -4.19 -7.78
CA ASP A 19 -12.63 -4.70 -7.04
C ASP A 19 -12.68 -4.40 -5.55
N ALA A 20 -13.56 -3.49 -5.11
CA ALA A 20 -13.59 -3.05 -3.72
C ALA A 20 -13.84 -4.20 -2.74
N ALA A 21 -14.82 -5.05 -3.01
CA ALA A 21 -15.11 -6.19 -2.13
C ALA A 21 -13.97 -7.23 -2.09
N PRO A 22 -13.37 -7.67 -3.21
CA PRO A 22 -12.18 -8.52 -3.20
C PRO A 22 -10.98 -7.91 -2.47
N ILE A 23 -10.69 -6.63 -2.65
CA ILE A 23 -9.59 -5.94 -1.97
C ILE A 23 -9.83 -5.91 -0.46
N ILE A 24 -11.04 -5.54 -0.01
CA ILE A 24 -11.39 -5.53 1.42
C ILE A 24 -11.32 -6.95 2.01
N ALA A 25 -11.79 -7.97 1.29
CA ALA A 25 -11.67 -9.35 1.77
C ALA A 25 -10.21 -9.75 1.99
N MET A 26 -9.31 -9.40 1.08
CA MET A 26 -7.86 -9.63 1.23
C MET A 26 -7.29 -8.83 2.40
N ARG A 27 -7.66 -7.54 2.53
CA ARG A 27 -7.23 -6.67 3.62
C ARG A 27 -7.65 -7.22 4.99
N ASP A 28 -8.90 -7.62 5.13
CA ASP A 28 -9.43 -8.16 6.38
C ASP A 28 -8.81 -9.51 6.73
N GLY A 29 -8.48 -10.33 5.73
CA GLY A 29 -7.71 -11.56 5.92
C GLY A 29 -6.31 -11.28 6.48
N LEU A 30 -5.61 -10.30 5.91
CA LEU A 30 -4.32 -9.84 6.41
C LEU A 30 -4.42 -9.22 7.81
N ALA A 31 -5.45 -8.42 8.06
CA ALA A 31 -5.71 -7.81 9.37
C ALA A 31 -5.94 -8.88 10.45
N ARG A 32 -6.74 -9.91 10.18
CA ARG A 32 -6.91 -11.07 11.10
C ARG A 32 -5.59 -11.75 11.40
N TRP A 33 -4.75 -11.95 10.37
CA TRP A 33 -3.41 -12.51 10.56
C TRP A 33 -2.52 -11.61 11.42
N MET A 34 -2.55 -10.29 11.21
CA MET A 34 -1.81 -9.31 12.02
C MET A 34 -2.24 -9.39 13.48
N VAL A 35 -3.54 -9.35 13.76
CA VAL A 35 -4.08 -9.45 15.13
C VAL A 35 -3.64 -10.76 15.79
N ALA A 36 -3.73 -11.89 15.09
CA ALA A 36 -3.30 -13.19 15.60
C ALA A 36 -1.80 -13.27 15.90
N ASN A 37 -0.98 -12.41 15.28
CA ASN A 37 0.47 -12.34 15.48
C ASN A 37 0.91 -11.13 16.32
N GLY A 38 -0.02 -10.43 16.97
CA GLY A 38 0.29 -9.29 17.86
C GLY A 38 0.80 -8.05 17.13
N ILE A 39 0.47 -7.89 15.84
CA ILE A 39 0.86 -6.73 15.02
C ILE A 39 -0.29 -5.72 15.04
N ALA A 40 -0.06 -4.58 15.68
CA ALA A 40 -1.04 -3.47 15.75
C ALA A 40 -0.87 -2.56 14.53
N GLN A 41 -1.54 -2.86 13.42
CA GLN A 41 -1.54 -2.03 12.22
C GLN A 41 -2.92 -1.91 11.60
N TRP A 42 -3.58 -3.03 11.26
CA TRP A 42 -4.93 -3.07 10.72
C TRP A 42 -5.85 -3.91 11.58
N LEU A 43 -7.11 -3.49 11.66
CA LEU A 43 -8.18 -4.28 12.26
C LEU A 43 -9.17 -4.76 11.19
N PRO A 44 -9.69 -6.00 11.32
CA PRO A 44 -10.73 -6.48 10.41
C PRO A 44 -11.98 -5.59 10.50
N GLY A 45 -12.58 -5.27 9.37
CA GLY A 45 -13.80 -4.49 9.29
C GLY A 45 -13.66 -2.98 9.50
N GLU A 46 -12.45 -2.47 9.75
CA GLU A 46 -12.24 -1.02 9.95
C GLU A 46 -12.34 -0.20 8.66
N TYR A 47 -12.19 -0.83 7.49
CA TYR A 47 -12.20 -0.16 6.19
C TYR A 47 -13.45 -0.55 5.39
N PRO A 48 -14.46 0.32 5.31
CA PRO A 48 -15.70 -0.01 4.61
C PRO A 48 -15.50 -0.19 3.09
N VAL A 49 -16.14 -1.22 2.51
CA VAL A 49 -16.14 -1.49 1.07
C VAL A 49 -16.59 -0.26 0.26
N ALA A 50 -17.61 0.45 0.74
CA ALA A 50 -18.13 1.65 0.06
C ALA A 50 -17.12 2.80 -0.02
N ILE A 51 -16.22 2.92 0.95
CA ILE A 51 -15.14 3.92 0.92
C ILE A 51 -14.16 3.53 -0.18
N LEU A 52 -13.66 2.30 -0.18
CA LEU A 52 -12.72 1.83 -1.19
C LEU A 52 -13.31 1.91 -2.60
N ALA A 53 -14.59 1.58 -2.77
CA ALA A 53 -15.28 1.70 -4.06
C ALA A 53 -15.27 3.13 -4.59
N ARG A 54 -15.52 4.13 -3.73
CA ARG A 54 -15.45 5.56 -4.11
C ARG A 54 -14.03 5.99 -4.47
N GLU A 55 -13.03 5.52 -3.74
CA GLU A 55 -11.61 5.80 -4.00
C GLU A 55 -11.16 5.14 -5.32
N ALA A 56 -11.57 3.91 -5.59
CA ALA A 56 -11.33 3.23 -6.85
C ALA A 56 -11.97 3.99 -8.04
N ALA A 57 -13.20 4.48 -7.86
CA ALA A 57 -13.87 5.30 -8.87
C ALA A 57 -13.15 6.62 -9.14
N ARG A 58 -12.39 7.17 -8.18
CA ARG A 58 -11.52 8.35 -8.35
C ARG A 58 -10.15 8.00 -8.95
N GLY A 59 -9.87 6.72 -9.24
CA GLY A 59 -8.59 6.26 -9.80
C GLY A 59 -7.44 6.21 -8.79
N GLU A 60 -7.74 6.10 -7.50
CA GLU A 60 -6.73 6.07 -6.44
C GLU A 60 -6.19 4.66 -6.18
N TRP A 61 -6.90 3.60 -6.54
CA TRP A 61 -6.53 2.21 -6.32
C TRP A 61 -6.06 1.53 -7.59
N TYR A 62 -5.06 0.67 -7.45
CA TYR A 62 -4.49 -0.17 -8.49
C TYR A 62 -4.39 -1.61 -8.02
N VAL A 63 -4.59 -2.54 -8.95
CA VAL A 63 -4.58 -3.98 -8.65
C VAL A 63 -3.75 -4.75 -9.67
N ARG A 64 -3.18 -5.85 -9.21
CA ARG A 64 -2.71 -6.96 -10.06
C ARG A 64 -3.69 -8.11 -9.92
N ARG A 65 -4.12 -8.68 -11.05
CA ARG A 65 -4.99 -9.86 -11.08
C ARG A 65 -4.32 -11.02 -11.78
N GLU A 66 -4.72 -12.22 -11.39
CA GLU A 66 -4.52 -13.43 -12.19
C GLU A 66 -5.43 -13.40 -13.43
N PRO A 67 -5.15 -14.22 -14.48
CA PRO A 67 -6.07 -14.43 -15.58
C PRO A 67 -7.47 -14.91 -15.16
N THR A 68 -7.57 -15.58 -14.00
CA THR A 68 -8.83 -15.98 -13.37
C THR A 68 -9.65 -14.82 -12.79
N GLY A 69 -9.05 -13.61 -12.69
CA GLY A 69 -9.63 -12.43 -12.07
C GLY A 69 -9.32 -12.26 -10.58
N GLU A 70 -8.66 -13.23 -9.94
CA GLU A 70 -8.26 -13.12 -8.54
C GLU A 70 -7.28 -11.95 -8.32
N VAL A 71 -7.53 -11.14 -7.30
CA VAL A 71 -6.65 -10.02 -6.92
C VAL A 71 -5.44 -10.56 -6.15
N LEU A 72 -4.25 -10.35 -6.70
CA LEU A 72 -2.98 -10.78 -6.10
C LEU A 72 -2.27 -9.71 -5.30
N ALA A 73 -2.44 -8.47 -5.70
CA ALA A 73 -1.89 -7.31 -5.01
C ALA A 73 -2.79 -6.10 -5.24
N ALA A 74 -2.80 -5.20 -4.28
CA ALA A 74 -3.49 -3.93 -4.37
C ALA A 74 -2.66 -2.84 -3.70
N VAL A 75 -2.81 -1.60 -4.19
CA VAL A 75 -2.16 -0.43 -3.63
C VAL A 75 -2.99 0.82 -3.95
N ARG A 76 -3.04 1.76 -3.00
CA ARG A 76 -3.60 3.09 -3.20
C ARG A 76 -2.48 4.10 -3.39
N LEU A 77 -2.61 4.95 -4.40
CA LEU A 77 -1.69 6.06 -4.68
C LEU A 77 -2.48 7.35 -4.75
N ILE A 78 -2.14 8.29 -3.88
CA ILE A 78 -2.74 9.63 -3.83
C ILE A 78 -1.65 10.70 -3.84
N TRP A 79 -2.02 11.96 -4.07
CA TRP A 79 -1.06 13.03 -4.30
C TRP A 79 -0.96 14.01 -3.13
N HIS A 80 -1.92 13.96 -2.21
CA HIS A 80 -1.99 14.75 -0.99
C HIS A 80 -2.46 13.87 0.16
N ASP A 81 -1.90 14.05 1.35
CA ASP A 81 -2.21 13.24 2.52
C ASP A 81 -2.06 14.04 3.83
N PRO A 82 -2.88 15.07 4.02
CA PRO A 82 -2.79 15.93 5.21
C PRO A 82 -3.16 15.20 6.51
N ASP A 83 -3.96 14.13 6.45
CA ASP A 83 -4.36 13.37 7.63
C ASP A 83 -3.18 12.69 8.33
N PHE A 84 -2.20 12.21 7.55
CA PHE A 84 -0.99 11.56 8.06
C PHE A 84 0.21 12.52 8.12
N TRP A 85 0.34 13.39 7.13
CA TRP A 85 1.53 14.24 6.97
C TRP A 85 1.37 15.65 7.52
N GLY A 86 0.15 16.05 7.84
CA GLY A 86 -0.18 17.37 8.37
C GLY A 86 -0.54 18.39 7.29
N PRO A 87 -0.96 19.60 7.68
CA PRO A 87 -1.48 20.61 6.76
C PRO A 87 -0.42 21.20 5.81
N ASP A 88 0.86 21.11 6.18
CA ASP A 88 1.99 21.62 5.40
C ASP A 88 2.63 20.54 4.51
N GLU A 89 1.91 19.45 4.25
CA GLU A 89 2.39 18.39 3.34
C GLU A 89 2.63 18.94 1.93
N ILE A 90 3.53 18.30 1.21
CA ILE A 90 3.83 18.64 -0.18
C ILE A 90 3.14 17.68 -1.13
N GLU A 91 2.92 18.07 -2.39
CA GLU A 91 2.50 17.11 -3.42
C GLU A 91 3.59 16.07 -3.64
N ALA A 92 3.23 14.80 -3.49
CA ALA A 92 4.12 13.64 -3.60
C ALA A 92 3.31 12.40 -3.98
N GLY A 93 3.97 11.28 -4.28
CA GLY A 93 3.30 9.99 -4.44
C GLY A 93 3.11 9.33 -3.07
N TYR A 94 1.94 9.49 -2.46
CA TYR A 94 1.60 8.87 -1.18
C TYR A 94 1.03 7.47 -1.39
N VAL A 95 1.71 6.47 -0.85
CA VAL A 95 1.34 5.05 -0.98
C VAL A 95 0.64 4.57 0.27
N HIS A 96 -0.56 4.04 0.10
CA HIS A 96 -1.37 3.46 1.17
C HIS A 96 -1.85 2.06 0.81
N GLY A 97 -2.21 1.29 1.82
CA GLY A 97 -2.92 0.03 1.67
C GLY A 97 -2.22 -1.00 0.80
N LEU A 98 -0.89 -0.94 0.68
CA LEU A 98 -0.12 -1.93 -0.08
C LEU A 98 -0.32 -3.31 0.53
N MET A 99 -0.84 -4.23 -0.25
CA MET A 99 -1.09 -5.60 0.17
C MET A 99 -0.81 -6.60 -0.95
N VAL A 100 -0.41 -7.80 -0.54
CA VAL A 100 -0.15 -8.94 -1.41
C VAL A 100 -0.87 -10.15 -0.85
N ALA A 101 -1.54 -10.90 -1.72
CA ALA A 101 -2.20 -12.14 -1.35
C ALA A 101 -1.21 -13.10 -0.66
N PRO A 102 -1.59 -13.75 0.47
CA PRO A 102 -0.70 -14.64 1.21
C PRO A 102 -0.07 -15.75 0.35
N SER A 103 -0.81 -16.29 -0.62
CA SER A 103 -0.35 -17.30 -1.59
C SER A 103 0.80 -16.83 -2.49
N HIS A 104 1.02 -15.51 -2.58
CA HIS A 104 2.01 -14.87 -3.46
C HIS A 104 3.09 -14.09 -2.70
N ARG A 105 3.20 -14.28 -1.39
CA ARG A 105 4.27 -13.68 -0.58
C ARG A 105 5.66 -14.16 -1.05
N GLY A 106 6.65 -13.28 -0.91
CA GLY A 106 8.04 -13.59 -1.27
C GLY A 106 8.33 -13.60 -2.78
N ARG A 107 7.35 -13.27 -3.62
CA ARG A 107 7.51 -13.19 -5.09
C ARG A 107 7.82 -11.79 -5.62
N GLY A 108 8.12 -10.83 -4.75
CA GLY A 108 8.48 -9.47 -5.12
C GLY A 108 7.32 -8.59 -5.55
N LEU A 109 6.05 -9.00 -5.37
CA LEU A 109 4.88 -8.24 -5.80
C LEU A 109 4.78 -6.88 -5.11
N GLY A 110 5.11 -6.81 -3.82
CA GLY A 110 5.11 -5.55 -3.07
C GLY A 110 6.13 -4.55 -3.61
N ALA A 111 7.37 -5.00 -3.90
CA ALA A 111 8.40 -4.16 -4.48
C ALA A 111 8.00 -3.64 -5.87
N ARG A 112 7.35 -4.48 -6.69
CA ARG A 112 6.86 -4.07 -8.01
C ARG A 112 5.71 -3.08 -7.93
N ALA A 113 4.79 -3.23 -6.97
CA ALA A 113 3.74 -2.25 -6.74
C ALA A 113 4.32 -0.89 -6.31
N LEU A 114 5.36 -0.87 -5.46
CA LEU A 114 6.08 0.35 -5.10
C LEU A 114 6.78 0.98 -6.31
N ALA A 115 7.43 0.18 -7.16
CA ALA A 115 8.06 0.66 -8.40
C ALA A 115 7.02 1.26 -9.36
N PHE A 116 5.88 0.60 -9.55
CA PHE A 116 4.77 1.14 -10.33
C PHE A 116 4.29 2.51 -9.81
N CYS A 117 4.10 2.64 -8.48
CA CYS A 117 3.73 3.91 -7.87
C CYS A 117 4.81 4.98 -8.09
N ALA A 118 6.10 4.62 -8.01
CA ALA A 118 7.21 5.53 -8.29
C ALA A 118 7.19 6.03 -9.74
N GLU A 119 7.01 5.15 -10.71
CA GLU A 119 6.91 5.51 -12.14
C GLU A 119 5.75 6.49 -12.39
N ARG A 120 4.59 6.26 -11.78
CA ARG A 120 3.45 7.18 -11.90
C ARG A 120 3.69 8.52 -11.21
N THR A 121 4.41 8.52 -10.11
CA THR A 121 4.81 9.75 -9.41
C THR A 121 5.75 10.58 -10.28
N ILE A 122 6.77 9.96 -10.88
CA ILE A 122 7.70 10.60 -11.82
C ILE A 122 6.94 11.13 -13.05
N ALA A 123 6.04 10.32 -13.62
CA ALA A 123 5.24 10.72 -14.78
C ALA A 123 4.35 11.94 -14.51
N ARG A 124 4.00 12.20 -13.24
CA ARG A 124 3.30 13.41 -12.79
C ARG A 124 4.25 14.61 -12.58
N GLY A 125 5.55 14.42 -12.74
CA GLY A 125 6.56 15.47 -12.50
C GLY A 125 6.94 15.64 -11.02
N LEU A 126 6.65 14.64 -10.19
CA LEU A 126 6.97 14.65 -8.77
C LEU A 126 8.23 13.81 -8.50
N ASP A 127 9.00 14.19 -7.48
CA ASP A 127 10.34 13.68 -7.23
C ASP A 127 10.47 12.84 -5.95
N ARG A 128 9.34 12.49 -5.30
CA ARG A 128 9.37 11.68 -4.08
C ARG A 128 8.13 10.83 -3.86
N GLN A 129 8.37 9.70 -3.26
CA GLN A 129 7.36 8.75 -2.82
C GLN A 129 7.33 8.74 -1.30
N ARG A 130 6.14 8.71 -0.71
CA ARG A 130 5.90 8.77 0.73
C ARG A 130 4.96 7.67 1.18
N LEU A 131 5.16 7.18 2.37
CA LEU A 131 4.27 6.21 3.02
C LEU A 131 4.39 6.32 4.54
N ASP A 132 3.53 5.61 5.23
CA ASP A 132 3.58 5.42 6.66
C ASP A 132 3.47 3.93 7.02
N THR A 133 3.93 3.59 8.20
CA THR A 133 3.76 2.26 8.77
C THR A 133 3.67 2.35 10.29
N ALA A 134 2.98 1.39 10.91
CA ALA A 134 2.88 1.34 12.36
C ALA A 134 4.27 1.40 13.02
N ALA A 135 4.45 2.29 14.01
CA ALA A 135 5.74 2.55 14.63
C ALA A 135 6.38 1.29 15.23
N ASP A 136 5.56 0.38 15.76
CA ASP A 136 6.01 -0.86 16.37
C ASP A 136 6.20 -2.02 15.39
N ASN A 137 5.82 -1.85 14.12
CA ASN A 137 6.02 -2.88 13.09
C ASN A 137 7.43 -2.82 12.50
N ARG A 138 8.41 -3.31 13.28
CA ARG A 138 9.83 -3.31 12.89
C ARG A 138 10.11 -4.06 11.60
N ALA A 139 9.38 -5.15 11.32
CA ALA A 139 9.57 -5.94 10.12
C ALA A 139 9.21 -5.14 8.87
N LEU A 140 8.09 -4.39 8.92
CA LEU A 140 7.64 -3.58 7.79
C LEU A 140 8.52 -2.34 7.60
N ARG A 141 8.97 -1.69 8.70
CA ARG A 141 9.96 -0.59 8.65
C ARG A 141 11.24 -1.04 7.95
N LYS A 142 11.78 -2.20 8.33
CA LYS A 142 12.96 -2.80 7.69
C LYS A 142 12.72 -3.12 6.20
N TYR A 143 11.53 -3.63 5.87
CA TYR A 143 11.15 -3.90 4.49
C TYR A 143 11.19 -2.63 3.64
N TYR A 144 10.56 -1.55 4.10
CA TYR A 144 10.56 -0.29 3.36
C TYR A 144 11.94 0.37 3.29
N ALA A 145 12.75 0.27 4.35
CA ALA A 145 14.14 0.73 4.31
C ALA A 145 14.94 0.01 3.22
N ALA A 146 14.73 -1.31 3.06
CA ALA A 146 15.35 -2.10 1.97
C ALA A 146 14.85 -1.70 0.58
N GLN A 147 13.65 -1.06 0.47
CA GLN A 147 13.12 -0.49 -0.77
C GLN A 147 13.60 0.95 -1.03
N GLY A 148 14.48 1.48 -0.19
CA GLY A 148 15.06 2.81 -0.34
C GLY A 148 14.34 3.95 0.38
N PHE A 149 13.39 3.63 1.26
CA PHE A 149 12.72 4.62 2.10
C PHE A 149 13.54 4.95 3.34
N THR A 150 13.57 6.22 3.71
CA THR A 150 14.18 6.73 4.94
C THR A 150 13.09 7.17 5.91
N GLU A 151 13.25 6.83 7.17
CA GLU A 151 12.36 7.29 8.24
C GLU A 151 12.60 8.78 8.51
N LEU A 152 11.53 9.59 8.51
CA LEU A 152 11.60 11.03 8.79
C LEU A 152 11.23 11.35 10.23
N ARG A 153 10.08 10.87 10.69
CA ARG A 153 9.57 11.12 12.04
C ARG A 153 8.44 10.16 12.41
N GLU A 154 8.20 10.01 13.69
CA GLU A 154 6.96 9.40 14.20
C GLU A 154 5.89 10.47 14.35
N THR A 155 4.64 10.08 14.20
CA THR A 155 3.47 10.93 14.47
C THR A 155 2.34 10.10 15.06
N THR A 156 1.47 10.77 15.82
CA THR A 156 0.26 10.17 16.37
C THR A 156 -0.88 10.39 15.40
N LEU A 157 -1.64 9.34 15.10
CA LEU A 157 -2.79 9.42 14.23
C LEU A 157 -4.03 9.96 14.97
N PRO A 158 -4.95 10.62 14.24
CA PRO A 158 -6.26 10.95 14.78
C PRO A 158 -7.04 9.71 15.26
N PRO A 159 -7.96 9.86 16.25
CA PRO A 159 -8.65 8.73 16.89
C PRO A 159 -9.51 7.84 15.98
N GLN A 160 -9.84 8.31 14.78
CA GLN A 160 -10.58 7.52 13.79
C GLN A 160 -9.77 6.36 13.18
N PHE A 161 -8.46 6.32 13.36
CA PHE A 161 -7.59 5.23 12.95
C PHE A 161 -7.42 4.25 14.11
N HIS A 162 -8.07 3.10 14.04
CA HIS A 162 -8.21 2.17 15.18
C HIS A 162 -7.13 1.09 15.25
N GLY A 163 -6.42 0.80 14.16
CA GLY A 163 -5.41 -0.27 14.09
C GLY A 163 -4.11 0.08 14.79
N THR A 164 -3.69 1.34 14.73
CA THR A 164 -2.53 1.88 15.45
C THR A 164 -2.74 3.37 15.72
N ASP A 165 -2.18 3.85 16.81
CA ASP A 165 -2.19 5.27 17.19
C ASP A 165 -0.90 6.00 16.79
N ARG A 166 0.17 5.26 16.47
CA ARG A 166 1.47 5.83 16.11
C ARG A 166 2.02 5.21 14.82
N VAL A 167 2.46 6.08 13.92
CA VAL A 167 3.11 5.68 12.67
C VAL A 167 4.46 6.35 12.49
N VAL A 168 5.33 5.72 11.72
CA VAL A 168 6.56 6.31 11.19
C VAL A 168 6.29 6.75 9.77
N LEU A 169 6.54 8.02 9.50
CA LEU A 169 6.48 8.59 8.15
C LEU A 169 7.80 8.34 7.45
N MET A 170 7.74 7.81 6.24
CA MET A 170 8.91 7.42 5.46
C MET A 170 8.86 8.03 4.08
N GLU A 171 10.03 8.42 3.56
CA GLU A 171 10.17 9.07 2.25
C GLU A 171 11.28 8.41 1.43
N LYS A 172 11.05 8.34 0.12
CA LYS A 172 12.05 7.91 -0.85
C LYS A 172 12.14 8.96 -1.96
N PRO A 173 13.33 9.56 -2.20
CA PRO A 173 13.54 10.40 -3.37
C PRO A 173 13.47 9.55 -4.64
N LEU A 174 12.93 10.13 -5.70
CA LEU A 174 12.80 9.54 -7.02
C LEU A 174 13.62 10.34 -8.02
N SER A 175 14.30 9.65 -8.90
CA SER A 175 15.15 10.26 -9.95
C SER A 175 14.74 9.73 -11.33
#